data_f51840ce0d13894a32b000953487ef85
#
_entry.id   f51840ce0d13894a32b000953487ef85
#
_cell.length_a   1.000
_cell.length_b   1.000
_cell.length_c   1.000
_cell.angle_alpha   90.00
_cell.angle_beta   90.00
_cell.angle_gamma   90.00
#
_symmetry.space_group_name_H-M   'P 1'
#
loop_
_entity.id
_entity.type
_entity.pdbx_description
1 polymer ?
#
loop_
_entity_poly.entity_id
_entity_poly.type
_entity_poly.pdbx_seq_one_letter_code
_entity_poly.pdbx_strand_id
1 'polypeptide(L)'
;MHTMKCRLVIGPPSVISSGTLLADFDGVSVHYAMGAENVRVAEAHPQLVSFPEHHMASILCLQYDDEILVTGSSDSTCIVYDINNSYRPIRRLRHHTAAVLDLAFDKKHIVTCSKDISICVWDRATGALLRQLRGHTGPVNAVQMRGNTIVSCSGDFKVKLWNIDTGKNIREFEGHTKGLACSQFSEDGRYVASAGNDKTIRIWDANTGECIKEMRAHDNLVRSLHIDSVSGRLISGSYDTDIKVWDMATGRQMLDFPRWHASWVLSAKSDYRRIVSTGQDPKILIMDFGADVENIEMLEGGGPASGPFGLPTSPKGFI
;
A
#
# COMPACT_ATOMS: atom_id res chain seq x y z
N MET A 1 19.58 26.20 2.08
CA MET A 1 19.77 24.83 2.64
C MET A 1 18.73 24.69 3.76
N HIS A 2 17.57 24.09 3.45
CA HIS A 2 16.59 23.79 4.48
C HIS A 2 17.02 22.51 5.19
N THR A 3 17.31 22.63 6.45
CA THR A 3 17.62 21.50 7.33
C THR A 3 16.32 20.71 7.53
N MET A 4 16.21 19.55 6.88
CA MET A 4 15.11 18.62 7.15
C MET A 4 15.18 18.14 8.59
N LYS A 5 14.17 18.45 9.40
CA LYS A 5 14.02 17.86 10.73
C LYS A 5 13.24 16.57 10.62
N CYS A 6 13.89 15.46 10.90
CA CYS A 6 13.25 14.18 11.07
C CYS A 6 12.83 14.00 12.52
N ARG A 7 11.58 13.67 12.75
CA ARG A 7 11.09 13.31 14.08
C ARG A 7 10.98 11.79 14.17
N LEU A 8 11.85 11.21 14.96
CA LEU A 8 11.77 9.81 15.34
C LEU A 8 10.69 9.65 16.41
N VAL A 9 9.62 8.94 16.12
CA VAL A 9 8.63 8.55 17.13
C VAL A 9 8.96 7.13 17.57
N ILE A 10 9.62 7.01 18.72
CA ILE A 10 9.83 5.74 19.40
C ILE A 10 8.81 5.71 20.53
N GLY A 11 7.77 4.88 20.42
CA GLY A 11 6.80 4.69 21.48
C GLY A 11 6.79 3.24 21.96
N PRO A 12 6.74 2.99 23.27
CA PRO A 12 6.25 1.72 23.77
C PRO A 12 4.76 1.59 23.41
N PRO A 13 4.17 0.39 23.35
CA PRO A 13 2.85 0.11 22.78
C PRO A 13 1.65 0.75 23.49
N SER A 14 1.82 1.79 24.27
CA SER A 14 0.81 2.29 25.20
C SER A 14 0.28 3.70 24.98
N VAL A 15 0.65 4.46 23.96
CA VAL A 15 0.10 5.81 23.77
C VAL A 15 -0.04 6.22 22.33
N ILE A 16 -1.19 6.04 21.70
CA ILE A 16 -1.68 6.93 20.63
C ILE A 16 -3.22 6.87 20.59
N SER A 17 -3.84 8.02 20.71
CA SER A 17 -5.28 8.21 20.71
C SER A 17 -5.85 8.38 19.30
N SER A 18 -7.04 7.83 19.10
CA SER A 18 -8.03 8.01 18.01
C SER A 18 -7.60 7.62 16.60
N GLY A 19 -8.27 6.64 16.06
CA GLY A 19 -8.16 6.19 14.68
C GLY A 19 -7.05 5.17 14.42
N THR A 20 -6.71 4.36 15.40
CA THR A 20 -5.60 3.40 15.32
C THR A 20 -6.09 2.03 14.93
N LEU A 21 -5.60 1.51 13.82
CA LEU A 21 -5.71 0.10 13.46
C LEU A 21 -4.40 -0.62 13.79
N LEU A 22 -4.49 -1.69 14.57
CA LEU A 22 -3.35 -2.51 14.95
C LEU A 22 -3.23 -3.69 14.00
N ALA A 23 -2.14 -3.76 13.25
CA ALA A 23 -1.71 -4.99 12.59
C ALA A 23 -0.51 -5.56 13.34
N ASP A 24 -0.62 -6.80 13.77
CA ASP A 24 0.49 -7.49 14.44
C ASP A 24 1.33 -8.22 13.38
N PHE A 25 2.56 -7.78 13.21
CA PHE A 25 3.57 -8.45 12.41
C PHE A 25 4.68 -8.86 13.39
N ASP A 26 4.73 -10.11 13.75
CA ASP A 26 5.76 -10.67 14.65
C ASP A 26 5.93 -9.88 15.96
N GLY A 27 4.83 -9.46 16.58
CA GLY A 27 4.84 -8.70 17.83
C GLY A 27 5.09 -7.18 17.67
N VAL A 28 5.06 -6.67 16.46
CA VAL A 28 5.17 -5.23 16.16
C VAL A 28 3.82 -4.67 15.74
N SER A 29 3.27 -3.79 16.57
CA SER A 29 2.02 -3.09 16.28
C SER A 29 2.27 -1.90 15.37
N VAL A 30 1.66 -1.87 14.20
CA VAL A 30 1.72 -0.73 13.27
C VAL A 30 0.48 0.14 13.47
N HIS A 31 0.69 1.37 13.91
CA HIS A 31 -0.37 2.36 14.12
C HIS A 31 -0.48 3.28 12.90
N TYR A 32 -1.64 3.35 12.29
CA TYR A 32 -1.96 4.34 11.26
C TYR A 32 -2.81 5.44 11.86
N ALA A 33 -2.31 6.68 11.88
CA ALA A 33 -3.10 7.84 12.25
C ALA A 33 -3.69 8.47 10.98
N MET A 34 -5.01 8.45 10.85
CA MET A 34 -5.71 9.23 9.84
C MET A 34 -5.86 10.67 10.30
N GLY A 35 -5.63 11.63 9.41
CA GLY A 35 -5.82 13.05 9.66
C GLY A 35 -7.27 13.32 10.08
N ALA A 36 -7.46 13.78 11.28
CA ALA A 36 -8.76 14.17 11.79
C ALA A 36 -8.97 15.67 11.61
N GLU A 37 -10.05 16.04 10.96
CA GLU A 37 -10.65 17.36 11.13
C GLU A 37 -10.92 17.57 12.62
N ASN A 38 -10.28 18.58 13.23
CA ASN A 38 -10.59 19.19 14.52
C ASN A 38 -11.22 18.27 15.59
N VAL A 39 -10.58 17.18 15.93
CA VAL A 39 -10.92 16.44 17.14
C VAL A 39 -10.12 17.04 18.29
N ARG A 40 -10.80 17.79 19.17
CA ARG A 40 -10.29 18.00 20.53
C ARG A 40 -9.98 16.61 21.08
N VAL A 41 -8.71 16.37 21.35
CA VAL A 41 -8.26 15.13 21.97
C VAL A 41 -8.92 15.05 23.35
N ALA A 42 -10.08 14.40 23.42
CA ALA A 42 -10.50 13.81 24.66
C ALA A 42 -9.48 12.73 24.98
N GLU A 43 -9.05 12.60 26.22
CA GLU A 43 -8.14 11.56 26.69
C GLU A 43 -8.80 10.18 26.48
N ALA A 44 -8.81 9.71 25.25
CA ALA A 44 -9.26 8.38 24.90
C ALA A 44 -8.07 7.43 25.10
N HIS A 45 -8.16 6.62 26.12
CA HIS A 45 -7.22 5.51 26.27
C HIS A 45 -7.35 4.57 25.07
N PRO A 46 -6.23 4.19 24.41
CA PRO A 46 -6.28 3.23 23.31
C PRO A 46 -6.90 1.93 23.83
N GLN A 47 -7.99 1.50 23.19
CA GLN A 47 -8.59 0.22 23.50
C GLN A 47 -7.91 -0.86 22.66
N LEU A 48 -7.29 -1.81 23.31
CA LEU A 48 -6.83 -3.03 22.66
C LEU A 48 -8.06 -3.84 22.27
N VAL A 49 -8.34 -3.94 20.98
CA VAL A 49 -9.43 -4.75 20.46
C VAL A 49 -8.91 -6.18 20.23
N SER A 50 -9.41 -7.10 21.01
CA SER A 50 -9.18 -8.53 20.81
C SER A 50 -10.18 -9.06 19.77
N PHE A 51 -9.68 -9.59 18.67
CA PHE A 51 -10.53 -10.18 17.62
C PHE A 51 -11.01 -11.57 18.04
N PRO A 52 -12.33 -11.83 18.05
CA PRO A 52 -12.88 -13.11 18.48
C PRO A 52 -12.55 -14.28 17.53
N GLU A 53 -12.37 -13.99 16.26
CA GLU A 53 -11.84 -14.91 15.26
C GLU A 53 -10.56 -14.35 14.67
N HIS A 54 -9.53 -15.16 14.57
CA HIS A 54 -8.23 -14.79 14.05
C HIS A 54 -7.72 -15.83 13.05
N HIS A 55 -6.69 -15.47 12.34
CA HIS A 55 -5.97 -16.36 11.45
C HIS A 55 -5.20 -17.42 12.26
N MET A 56 -4.96 -18.57 11.62
CA MET A 56 -4.17 -19.65 12.20
C MET A 56 -2.67 -19.50 11.95
N ALA A 57 -2.27 -18.48 11.19
CA ALA A 57 -0.88 -18.17 10.84
C ALA A 57 -0.70 -16.67 10.63
N SER A 58 0.52 -16.23 10.37
CA SER A 58 0.88 -14.82 10.19
C SER A 58 -0.01 -14.10 9.19
N ILE A 59 -0.45 -12.90 9.54
CA ILE A 59 -1.12 -11.97 8.63
C ILE A 59 -0.04 -11.32 7.77
N LEU A 60 -0.20 -11.37 6.45
CA LEU A 60 0.77 -10.86 5.49
C LEU A 60 0.36 -9.56 4.83
N CYS A 61 -0.94 -9.30 4.75
CA CYS A 61 -1.48 -8.10 4.15
C CYS A 61 -2.80 -7.70 4.79
N LEU A 62 -3.09 -6.43 4.75
CA LEU A 62 -4.36 -5.88 5.20
C LEU A 62 -4.70 -4.60 4.41
N GLN A 63 -5.99 -4.34 4.30
CA GLN A 63 -6.54 -3.09 3.81
C GLN A 63 -7.85 -2.80 4.54
N TYR A 64 -8.18 -1.53 4.74
CA TYR A 64 -9.42 -1.12 5.39
C TYR A 64 -9.99 0.15 4.78
N ASP A 65 -11.28 0.34 4.96
CA ASP A 65 -11.99 1.61 4.73
C ASP A 65 -12.88 1.92 5.95
N ASP A 66 -13.83 2.84 5.81
CA ASP A 66 -14.73 3.24 6.92
C ASP A 66 -15.70 2.11 7.35
N GLU A 67 -15.84 1.05 6.58
CA GLU A 67 -16.82 -0.02 6.81
C GLU A 67 -16.18 -1.34 7.21
N ILE A 68 -15.14 -1.77 6.48
CA ILE A 68 -14.54 -3.09 6.65
C ILE A 68 -13.02 -3.03 6.73
N LEU A 69 -12.48 -4.00 7.49
CA LEU A 69 -11.08 -4.39 7.44
C LEU A 69 -11.00 -5.77 6.79
N VAL A 70 -10.10 -5.93 5.85
CA VAL A 70 -9.80 -7.22 5.21
C VAL A 70 -8.35 -7.58 5.49
N THR A 71 -8.12 -8.81 5.94
CA THR A 71 -6.78 -9.35 6.21
C THR A 71 -6.52 -10.59 5.37
N GLY A 72 -5.29 -10.77 4.92
CA GLY A 72 -4.84 -11.97 4.22
C GLY A 72 -3.68 -12.63 4.96
N SER A 73 -3.63 -13.96 4.97
CA SER A 73 -2.73 -14.71 5.84
C SER A 73 -2.00 -15.86 5.15
N SER A 74 -0.93 -16.27 5.80
CA SER A 74 -0.19 -17.50 5.46
C SER A 74 -1.05 -18.76 5.60
N ASP A 75 -2.18 -18.70 6.32
CA ASP A 75 -3.14 -19.81 6.43
C ASP A 75 -3.99 -19.99 5.16
N SER A 76 -3.67 -19.30 4.08
CA SER A 76 -4.38 -19.31 2.78
C SER A 76 -5.78 -18.72 2.79
N THR A 77 -6.18 -18.05 3.85
CA THR A 77 -7.52 -17.42 3.96
C THR A 77 -7.45 -15.91 4.08
N CYS A 78 -8.57 -15.24 3.74
CA CYS A 78 -8.80 -13.86 4.11
C CYS A 78 -9.97 -13.77 5.08
N ILE A 79 -9.91 -12.83 6.02
CA ILE A 79 -11.03 -12.53 6.92
C ILE A 79 -11.47 -11.08 6.67
N VAL A 80 -12.78 -10.90 6.59
CA VAL A 80 -13.43 -9.60 6.49
C VAL A 80 -14.07 -9.30 7.83
N TYR A 81 -13.72 -8.15 8.40
CA TYR A 81 -14.24 -7.67 9.69
C TYR A 81 -15.08 -6.42 9.47
N ASP A 82 -16.16 -6.29 10.24
CA ASP A 82 -16.99 -5.08 10.31
C ASP A 82 -16.39 -4.10 11.33
N ILE A 83 -15.86 -2.98 10.85
CA ILE A 83 -15.24 -1.95 11.70
C ILE A 83 -16.26 -1.31 12.62
N ASN A 84 -17.46 -1.08 12.13
CA ASN A 84 -18.51 -0.38 12.86
C ASN A 84 -19.18 -1.26 13.94
N ASN A 85 -18.91 -2.56 13.93
CA ASN A 85 -19.45 -3.52 14.88
C ASN A 85 -18.32 -4.21 15.67
N SER A 86 -17.48 -3.41 16.31
CA SER A 86 -16.37 -3.87 17.17
C SER A 86 -15.45 -4.88 16.47
N TYR A 87 -15.17 -4.68 15.18
CA TYR A 87 -14.34 -5.55 14.36
C TYR A 87 -14.81 -7.02 14.35
N ARG A 88 -16.13 -7.22 14.40
CA ARG A 88 -16.70 -8.56 14.31
C ARG A 88 -16.36 -9.17 12.96
N PRO A 89 -15.84 -10.42 12.90
CA PRO A 89 -15.62 -11.12 11.66
C PRO A 89 -16.97 -11.44 11.00
N ILE A 90 -17.14 -11.01 9.77
CA ILE A 90 -18.37 -11.21 9.01
C ILE A 90 -18.21 -12.25 7.91
N ARG A 91 -17.00 -12.48 7.40
CA ARG A 91 -16.72 -13.48 6.36
C ARG A 91 -15.31 -14.00 6.44
N ARG A 92 -15.15 -15.27 6.07
CA ARG A 92 -13.85 -15.88 5.81
C ARG A 92 -13.81 -16.38 4.37
N LEU A 93 -12.98 -15.78 3.54
CA LEU A 93 -12.81 -16.14 2.13
C LEU A 93 -11.82 -17.30 2.03
N ARG A 94 -12.29 -18.42 1.44
CA ARG A 94 -11.52 -19.66 1.33
C ARG A 94 -11.54 -20.15 -0.11
N HIS A 95 -10.43 -20.11 -0.78
CA HIS A 95 -10.22 -20.69 -2.11
C HIS A 95 -8.74 -20.87 -2.43
N HIS A 96 -7.89 -19.94 -1.98
CA HIS A 96 -6.47 -20.08 -2.15
C HIS A 96 -5.92 -21.33 -1.48
N THR A 97 -4.92 -21.95 -2.09
CA THR A 97 -4.27 -23.19 -1.60
C THR A 97 -2.91 -22.92 -0.97
N ALA A 98 -2.47 -21.68 -0.98
CA ALA A 98 -1.24 -21.22 -0.33
C ALA A 98 -1.42 -19.81 0.22
N ALA A 99 -0.39 -19.29 0.90
CA ALA A 99 -0.40 -17.99 1.55
C ALA A 99 -0.97 -16.86 0.66
N VAL A 100 -1.86 -16.06 1.20
CA VAL A 100 -2.35 -14.82 0.60
C VAL A 100 -1.32 -13.74 0.86
N LEU A 101 -0.71 -13.22 -0.20
CA LEU A 101 0.44 -12.32 -0.11
C LEU A 101 0.07 -10.85 -0.16
N ASP A 102 -1.01 -10.52 -0.87
CA ASP A 102 -1.51 -9.14 -0.98
C ASP A 102 -2.99 -9.14 -1.32
N LEU A 103 -3.65 -8.02 -1.05
CA LEU A 103 -5.06 -7.81 -1.35
C LEU A 103 -5.34 -6.35 -1.67
N ALA A 104 -6.40 -6.13 -2.44
CA ALA A 104 -6.97 -4.82 -2.70
C ALA A 104 -8.49 -4.93 -2.77
N PHE A 105 -9.22 -3.87 -2.42
CA PHE A 105 -10.66 -3.86 -2.58
C PHE A 105 -11.22 -2.48 -2.91
N ASP A 106 -12.41 -2.46 -3.48
CA ASP A 106 -13.23 -1.28 -3.70
C ASP A 106 -14.63 -1.47 -3.07
N LYS A 107 -15.60 -0.66 -3.47
CA LYS A 107 -16.98 -0.78 -2.96
C LYS A 107 -17.73 -2.03 -3.46
N LYS A 108 -17.21 -2.74 -4.46
CA LYS A 108 -17.87 -3.91 -5.09
C LYS A 108 -17.09 -5.20 -4.95
N HIS A 109 -15.78 -5.13 -5.06
CA HIS A 109 -14.92 -6.29 -5.19
C HIS A 109 -13.84 -6.33 -4.09
N ILE A 110 -13.45 -7.53 -3.71
CA ILE A 110 -12.20 -7.80 -3.02
C ILE A 110 -11.34 -8.62 -3.99
N VAL A 111 -10.08 -8.26 -4.15
CA VAL A 111 -9.11 -8.97 -4.96
C VAL A 111 -7.99 -9.45 -4.06
N THR A 112 -7.64 -10.71 -4.17
CA THR A 112 -6.58 -11.32 -3.36
C THR A 112 -5.60 -12.04 -4.26
N CYS A 113 -4.32 -12.01 -3.95
CA CYS A 113 -3.31 -12.77 -4.66
C CYS A 113 -2.52 -13.68 -3.73
N SER A 114 -1.95 -14.73 -4.28
CA SER A 114 -1.39 -15.80 -3.47
C SER A 114 -0.12 -16.40 -4.06
N LYS A 115 0.61 -17.06 -3.18
CA LYS A 115 1.72 -17.95 -3.52
C LYS A 115 1.27 -19.15 -4.38
N ASP A 116 -0.04 -19.45 -4.45
CA ASP A 116 -0.63 -20.48 -5.32
C ASP A 116 -0.72 -20.06 -6.79
N ILE A 117 -0.02 -18.97 -7.19
CA ILE A 117 0.06 -18.42 -8.56
C ILE A 117 -1.26 -17.85 -9.12
N SER A 118 -2.29 -17.75 -8.30
CA SER A 118 -3.60 -17.25 -8.73
C SER A 118 -3.97 -15.91 -8.07
N ILE A 119 -4.93 -15.22 -8.71
CA ILE A 119 -5.62 -14.06 -8.18
C ILE A 119 -7.08 -14.43 -8.08
N CYS A 120 -7.74 -14.12 -6.97
CA CYS A 120 -9.16 -14.33 -6.77
C CYS A 120 -9.89 -12.99 -6.69
N VAL A 121 -11.02 -12.90 -7.36
CA VAL A 121 -11.95 -11.77 -7.30
C VAL A 121 -13.20 -12.22 -6.58
N TRP A 122 -13.56 -11.49 -5.54
CA TRP A 122 -14.68 -11.80 -4.66
C TRP A 122 -15.70 -10.67 -4.69
N ASP A 123 -16.95 -11.01 -4.57
CA ASP A 123 -18.00 -10.03 -4.30
C ASP A 123 -17.85 -9.51 -2.87
N ARG A 124 -17.68 -8.21 -2.70
CA ARG A 124 -17.47 -7.59 -1.38
C ARG A 124 -18.66 -7.80 -0.44
N ALA A 125 -19.88 -7.71 -0.95
CA ALA A 125 -21.09 -7.76 -0.15
C ALA A 125 -21.38 -9.18 0.36
N THR A 126 -21.15 -10.20 -0.47
CA THR A 126 -21.51 -11.60 -0.16
C THR A 126 -20.32 -12.47 0.23
N GLY A 127 -19.10 -12.08 -0.18
CA GLY A 127 -17.90 -12.91 -0.06
C GLY A 127 -17.85 -14.06 -1.07
N ALA A 128 -18.76 -14.08 -2.05
CA ALA A 128 -18.76 -15.11 -3.08
C ALA A 128 -17.56 -14.96 -4.02
N LEU A 129 -16.92 -16.06 -4.37
CA LEU A 129 -15.89 -16.07 -5.38
C LEU A 129 -16.52 -15.82 -6.76
N LEU A 130 -16.19 -14.70 -7.36
CA LEU A 130 -16.65 -14.33 -8.70
C LEU A 130 -15.75 -14.93 -9.78
N ARG A 131 -14.44 -14.87 -9.58
CA ARG A 131 -13.45 -15.33 -10.58
C ARG A 131 -12.15 -15.77 -9.92
N GLN A 132 -11.47 -16.70 -10.59
CA GLN A 132 -10.07 -17.00 -10.35
C GLN A 132 -9.28 -16.68 -11.63
N LEU A 133 -8.33 -15.75 -11.56
CA LEU A 133 -7.47 -15.35 -12.66
C LEU A 133 -6.21 -16.20 -12.63
N ARG A 134 -5.94 -16.89 -13.71
CA ARG A 134 -4.75 -17.72 -13.91
C ARG A 134 -3.95 -17.24 -15.10
N GLY A 135 -2.62 -17.35 -15.04
CA GLY A 135 -1.75 -16.94 -16.13
C GLY A 135 -0.37 -16.48 -15.67
N HIS A 136 -0.18 -16.18 -14.38
CA HIS A 136 1.14 -16.13 -13.79
C HIS A 136 1.69 -17.55 -13.63
N THR A 137 3.02 -17.70 -13.74
CA THR A 137 3.72 -18.98 -13.58
C THR A 137 4.57 -19.03 -12.31
N GLY A 138 4.57 -17.96 -11.52
CA GLY A 138 5.18 -17.85 -10.21
C GLY A 138 4.24 -17.20 -9.20
N PRO A 139 4.61 -17.17 -7.90
CA PRO A 139 3.84 -16.53 -6.84
C PRO A 139 3.43 -15.12 -7.22
N VAL A 140 2.15 -14.76 -7.02
CA VAL A 140 1.68 -13.39 -7.22
C VAL A 140 1.88 -12.62 -5.92
N ASN A 141 2.83 -11.67 -5.96
CA ASN A 141 3.35 -11.03 -4.75
C ASN A 141 2.63 -9.73 -4.39
N ALA A 142 2.03 -9.06 -5.36
CA ALA A 142 1.24 -7.86 -5.11
C ALA A 142 0.12 -7.69 -6.12
N VAL A 143 -0.96 -7.06 -5.69
CA VAL A 143 -2.11 -6.66 -6.51
C VAL A 143 -2.57 -5.26 -6.13
N GLN A 144 -3.06 -4.52 -7.12
CA GLN A 144 -3.79 -3.28 -6.90
C GLN A 144 -4.97 -3.20 -7.86
N MET A 145 -6.03 -2.56 -7.42
CA MET A 145 -7.24 -2.33 -8.22
C MET A 145 -7.35 -0.86 -8.60
N ARG A 146 -7.87 -0.63 -9.80
CA ARG A 146 -8.32 0.69 -10.23
C ARG A 146 -9.47 0.56 -11.22
N GLY A 147 -10.64 1.07 -10.81
CA GLY A 147 -11.85 0.87 -11.61
C GLY A 147 -12.06 -0.61 -11.94
N ASN A 148 -12.19 -0.94 -13.21
CA ASN A 148 -12.41 -2.30 -13.66
C ASN A 148 -11.11 -3.07 -14.02
N THR A 149 -9.97 -2.61 -13.55
CA THR A 149 -8.67 -3.21 -13.84
C THR A 149 -7.93 -3.61 -12.59
N ILE A 150 -7.16 -4.70 -12.69
CA ILE A 150 -6.21 -5.16 -11.68
C ILE A 150 -4.83 -5.12 -12.31
N VAL A 151 -3.86 -4.58 -11.59
CA VAL A 151 -2.44 -4.81 -11.86
C VAL A 151 -1.91 -5.83 -10.87
N SER A 152 -1.11 -6.77 -11.34
CA SER A 152 -0.44 -7.77 -10.51
C SER A 152 1.02 -7.89 -10.88
N CYS A 153 1.86 -8.20 -9.91
CA CYS A 153 3.26 -8.54 -10.14
C CYS A 153 3.62 -9.87 -9.48
N SER A 154 4.57 -10.58 -10.09
CA SER A 154 4.85 -11.96 -9.72
C SER A 154 6.33 -12.31 -9.67
N GLY A 155 6.62 -13.42 -8.98
CA GLY A 155 7.89 -14.10 -9.02
C GLY A 155 8.29 -14.63 -10.41
N ASP A 156 7.36 -14.63 -11.38
CA ASP A 156 7.62 -14.97 -12.78
C ASP A 156 8.21 -13.81 -13.61
N PHE A 157 8.58 -12.69 -12.95
CA PHE A 157 9.22 -11.49 -13.49
C PHE A 157 8.28 -10.60 -14.33
N LYS A 158 7.00 -10.95 -14.41
CA LYS A 158 6.01 -10.22 -15.20
C LYS A 158 5.10 -9.36 -14.33
N VAL A 159 4.69 -8.23 -14.89
CA VAL A 159 3.52 -7.48 -14.44
C VAL A 159 2.39 -7.76 -15.42
N LYS A 160 1.18 -7.96 -14.92
CA LYS A 160 0.01 -8.22 -15.77
C LYS A 160 -1.13 -7.28 -15.41
N LEU A 161 -1.86 -6.89 -16.43
CA LEU A 161 -3.09 -6.10 -16.32
C LEU A 161 -4.29 -6.97 -16.68
N TRP A 162 -5.31 -6.97 -15.82
CA TRP A 162 -6.49 -7.82 -15.97
C TRP A 162 -7.75 -6.98 -15.96
N ASN A 163 -8.76 -7.44 -16.67
CA ASN A 163 -10.12 -6.92 -16.58
C ASN A 163 -10.91 -7.72 -15.54
N ILE A 164 -11.51 -7.02 -14.57
CA ILE A 164 -12.24 -7.66 -13.46
C ILE A 164 -13.49 -8.40 -13.98
N ASP A 165 -14.28 -7.76 -14.85
CA ASP A 165 -15.55 -8.33 -15.34
C ASP A 165 -15.36 -9.57 -16.19
N THR A 166 -14.35 -9.55 -17.07
CA THR A 166 -14.12 -10.66 -18.00
C THR A 166 -13.15 -11.69 -17.48
N GLY A 167 -12.30 -11.32 -16.50
CA GLY A 167 -11.20 -12.15 -16.00
C GLY A 167 -10.04 -12.29 -17.00
N LYS A 168 -10.08 -11.58 -18.12
CA LYS A 168 -9.05 -11.70 -19.17
C LYS A 168 -7.81 -10.89 -18.82
N ASN A 169 -6.64 -11.44 -19.13
CA ASN A 169 -5.40 -10.69 -19.20
C ASN A 169 -5.50 -9.71 -20.37
N ILE A 170 -5.41 -8.41 -20.06
CA ILE A 170 -5.44 -7.32 -21.05
C ILE A 170 -4.04 -7.11 -21.61
N ARG A 171 -3.02 -7.20 -20.75
CA ARG A 171 -1.64 -6.86 -21.08
C ARG A 171 -0.64 -7.53 -20.16
N GLU A 172 0.52 -7.83 -20.73
CA GLU A 172 1.72 -8.22 -20.00
C GLU A 172 2.82 -7.19 -20.22
N PHE A 173 3.57 -6.89 -19.16
CA PHE A 173 4.70 -5.99 -19.21
C PHE A 173 5.96 -6.83 -18.96
N GLU A 174 6.82 -6.87 -19.95
CA GLU A 174 8.02 -7.69 -19.97
C GLU A 174 9.28 -6.83 -19.91
N GLY A 175 10.29 -7.27 -19.17
CA GLY A 175 11.56 -6.58 -19.10
C GLY A 175 12.28 -6.75 -17.76
N HIS A 176 11.57 -6.96 -16.65
CA HIS A 176 12.23 -7.31 -15.40
C HIS A 176 12.97 -8.64 -15.51
N THR A 177 14.10 -8.75 -14.82
CA THR A 177 14.99 -9.92 -14.93
C THR A 177 14.96 -10.85 -13.73
N LYS A 178 14.23 -10.46 -12.68
CA LYS A 178 14.01 -11.26 -11.45
C LYS A 178 12.61 -11.03 -10.91
N GLY A 179 12.22 -11.85 -9.92
CA GLY A 179 10.91 -11.79 -9.28
C GLY A 179 10.57 -10.41 -8.75
N LEU A 180 9.33 -10.01 -8.95
CA LEU A 180 8.77 -8.73 -8.53
C LEU A 180 8.14 -8.83 -7.16
N ALA A 181 8.20 -7.75 -6.39
CA ALA A 181 7.67 -7.67 -5.04
C ALA A 181 6.54 -6.67 -4.88
N CYS A 182 6.48 -5.65 -5.73
CA CYS A 182 5.46 -4.60 -5.64
C CYS A 182 5.13 -4.01 -7.01
N SER A 183 3.87 -3.57 -7.15
CA SER A 183 3.38 -2.83 -8.31
C SER A 183 2.27 -1.87 -7.89
N GLN A 184 2.16 -0.73 -8.56
CA GLN A 184 1.17 0.28 -8.27
C GLN A 184 0.74 1.05 -9.52
N PHE A 185 -0.55 1.40 -9.62
CA PHE A 185 -1.07 2.36 -10.58
C PHE A 185 -0.75 3.80 -10.17
N SER A 186 -0.56 4.68 -11.15
CA SER A 186 -0.78 6.10 -10.95
C SER A 186 -2.27 6.39 -10.73
N GLU A 187 -2.58 7.50 -10.06
CA GLU A 187 -3.96 7.85 -9.74
C GLU A 187 -4.84 8.01 -10.99
N ASP A 188 -4.30 8.51 -12.09
CA ASP A 188 -4.99 8.60 -13.39
C ASP A 188 -5.09 7.25 -14.11
N GLY A 189 -4.39 6.22 -13.64
CA GLY A 189 -4.34 4.87 -14.24
C GLY A 189 -3.53 4.79 -15.53
N ARG A 190 -2.87 5.86 -15.93
CA ARG A 190 -2.08 5.91 -17.16
C ARG A 190 -0.77 5.14 -17.03
N TYR A 191 -0.20 5.13 -15.84
CA TYR A 191 1.07 4.51 -15.59
C TYR A 191 0.96 3.39 -14.55
N VAL A 192 1.85 2.42 -14.69
CA VAL A 192 2.11 1.39 -13.70
C VAL A 192 3.57 1.49 -13.30
N ALA A 193 3.85 1.52 -12.01
CA ALA A 193 5.21 1.32 -11.48
C ALA A 193 5.34 -0.09 -10.95
N SER A 194 6.50 -0.72 -11.18
CA SER A 194 6.82 -2.06 -10.66
C SER A 194 8.26 -2.14 -10.22
N ALA A 195 8.54 -3.00 -9.25
CA ALA A 195 9.88 -3.22 -8.74
C ALA A 195 10.01 -4.59 -8.05
N GLY A 196 11.25 -5.01 -7.84
CA GLY A 196 11.53 -6.28 -7.20
C GLY A 196 12.99 -6.59 -6.97
N ASN A 197 13.33 -7.87 -7.16
CA ASN A 197 14.61 -8.44 -6.81
C ASN A 197 15.73 -8.14 -7.84
N ASP A 198 15.38 -7.58 -9.00
CA ASP A 198 16.37 -7.08 -9.96
C ASP A 198 16.91 -5.68 -9.59
N LYS A 199 16.43 -5.12 -8.46
CA LYS A 199 16.87 -3.84 -7.90
C LYS A 199 16.51 -2.63 -8.75
N THR A 200 15.63 -2.83 -9.74
CA THR A 200 15.15 -1.78 -10.64
C THR A 200 13.71 -1.39 -10.32
N ILE A 201 13.39 -0.15 -10.59
CA ILE A 201 12.02 0.33 -10.71
C ILE A 201 11.76 0.58 -12.18
N ARG A 202 10.61 0.10 -12.67
CA ARG A 202 10.15 0.38 -14.03
C ARG A 202 8.81 1.09 -14.00
N ILE A 203 8.67 2.08 -14.89
CA ILE A 203 7.41 2.78 -15.14
C ILE A 203 6.96 2.40 -16.54
N TRP A 204 5.72 1.96 -16.63
CA TRP A 204 5.08 1.47 -17.84
C TRP A 204 3.89 2.34 -18.21
N ASP A 205 3.66 2.55 -19.49
CA ASP A 205 2.38 3.04 -19.99
C ASP A 205 1.35 1.88 -19.96
N ALA A 206 0.29 2.07 -19.18
CA ALA A 206 -0.73 1.01 -19.00
C ALA A 206 -1.49 0.71 -20.29
N ASN A 207 -1.59 1.67 -21.22
CA ASN A 207 -2.32 1.53 -22.48
C ASN A 207 -1.47 0.87 -23.57
N THR A 208 -0.19 1.22 -23.69
CA THR A 208 0.68 0.69 -24.75
C THR A 208 1.45 -0.55 -24.27
N GLY A 209 1.78 -0.64 -22.98
CA GLY A 209 2.64 -1.67 -22.39
C GLY A 209 4.12 -1.35 -22.50
N GLU A 210 4.47 -0.19 -23.04
CA GLU A 210 5.86 0.22 -23.21
C GLU A 210 6.49 0.59 -21.85
N CYS A 211 7.74 0.19 -21.67
CA CYS A 211 8.56 0.64 -20.55
C CYS A 211 9.06 2.06 -20.83
N ILE A 212 8.47 3.04 -20.12
CA ILE A 212 8.82 4.46 -20.30
C ILE A 212 10.11 4.81 -19.58
N LYS A 213 10.30 4.23 -18.40
CA LYS A 213 11.48 4.47 -17.55
C LYS A 213 11.95 3.16 -16.93
N GLU A 214 13.28 3.04 -16.86
CA GLU A 214 13.97 2.03 -16.06
C GLU A 214 14.99 2.74 -15.18
N MET A 215 14.89 2.54 -13.87
CA MET A 215 15.75 3.15 -12.88
C MET A 215 16.44 2.07 -12.07
N ARG A 216 17.78 2.05 -12.05
CA ARG A 216 18.53 1.24 -11.08
C ARG A 216 18.42 1.92 -9.72
N ALA A 217 17.49 1.43 -8.92
CA ALA A 217 17.02 2.16 -7.75
C ALA A 217 17.80 1.85 -6.48
N HIS A 218 18.07 0.59 -6.21
CA HIS A 218 18.55 0.12 -4.93
C HIS A 218 19.66 -0.94 -5.08
N ASP A 219 20.31 -1.27 -3.98
CA ASP A 219 21.34 -2.32 -3.95
C ASP A 219 20.79 -3.68 -3.49
N ASN A 220 19.51 -3.75 -3.13
CA ASN A 220 18.81 -4.96 -2.78
C ASN A 220 17.37 -4.94 -3.31
N LEU A 221 16.56 -5.94 -2.94
CA LEU A 221 15.16 -6.07 -3.33
C LEU A 221 14.38 -4.80 -2.99
N VAL A 222 13.69 -4.23 -3.98
CA VAL A 222 12.73 -3.13 -3.76
C VAL A 222 11.42 -3.74 -3.30
N ARG A 223 11.07 -3.53 -2.03
CA ARG A 223 9.92 -4.18 -1.38
C ARG A 223 8.65 -3.34 -1.44
N SER A 224 8.79 -2.03 -1.46
CA SER A 224 7.66 -1.10 -1.40
C SER A 224 7.78 -0.02 -2.45
N LEU A 225 6.66 0.30 -3.09
CA LEU A 225 6.47 1.47 -3.95
C LEU A 225 5.26 2.25 -3.48
N HIS A 226 5.33 3.56 -3.60
CA HIS A 226 4.18 4.44 -3.43
C HIS A 226 4.26 5.60 -4.42
N ILE A 227 3.20 5.77 -5.22
CA ILE A 227 3.06 6.88 -6.16
C ILE A 227 2.21 7.96 -5.51
N ASP A 228 2.78 9.14 -5.36
CA ASP A 228 2.03 10.36 -5.10
C ASP A 228 1.80 11.08 -6.44
N SER A 229 0.63 10.85 -7.01
CA SER A 229 0.30 11.40 -8.33
C SER A 229 0.12 12.91 -8.31
N VAL A 230 -0.21 13.50 -7.16
CA VAL A 230 -0.39 14.96 -7.01
C VAL A 230 0.94 15.67 -7.15
N SER A 231 1.98 15.16 -6.49
CA SER A 231 3.33 15.74 -6.56
C SER A 231 4.17 15.17 -7.70
N GLY A 232 3.71 14.11 -8.38
CA GLY A 232 4.48 13.40 -9.41
C GLY A 232 5.67 12.62 -8.86
N ARG A 233 5.64 12.27 -7.58
CA ARG A 233 6.73 11.56 -6.88
C ARG A 233 6.44 10.09 -6.74
N LEU A 234 7.51 9.31 -6.77
CA LEU A 234 7.51 7.89 -6.46
C LEU A 234 8.43 7.65 -5.26
N ILE A 235 7.93 6.98 -4.26
CA ILE A 235 8.68 6.60 -3.06
C ILE A 235 8.97 5.11 -3.15
N SER A 236 10.22 4.72 -2.87
CA SER A 236 10.64 3.33 -2.83
C SER A 236 11.32 3.00 -1.51
N GLY A 237 11.02 1.81 -0.98
CA GLY A 237 11.66 1.23 0.19
C GLY A 237 12.25 -0.13 -0.15
N SER A 238 13.43 -0.43 0.37
CA SER A 238 14.20 -1.61 -0.02
C SER A 238 14.79 -2.38 1.16
N TYR A 239 15.16 -3.62 0.87
CA TYR A 239 15.93 -4.46 1.78
C TYR A 239 17.38 -3.99 1.97
N ASP A 240 17.84 -2.99 1.19
CA ASP A 240 19.09 -2.30 1.47
C ASP A 240 19.00 -1.30 2.63
N THR A 241 17.83 -1.19 3.26
CA THR A 241 17.52 -0.32 4.40
C THR A 241 17.23 1.14 4.04
N ASP A 242 17.29 1.46 2.77
CA ASP A 242 17.14 2.82 2.27
C ASP A 242 15.69 3.12 1.83
N ILE A 243 15.35 4.39 1.92
CA ILE A 243 14.15 4.97 1.32
C ILE A 243 14.61 6.02 0.31
N LYS A 244 14.04 5.99 -0.89
CA LYS A 244 14.36 6.95 -1.95
C LYS A 244 13.10 7.56 -2.53
N VAL A 245 13.22 8.81 -2.96
CA VAL A 245 12.17 9.57 -3.64
C VAL A 245 12.62 9.90 -5.05
N TRP A 246 11.76 9.66 -6.01
CA TRP A 246 12.02 9.80 -7.43
C TRP A 246 11.01 10.76 -8.06
N ASP A 247 11.46 11.51 -9.02
CA ASP A 247 10.58 12.24 -9.94
C ASP A 247 10.11 11.28 -11.05
N MET A 248 8.81 11.06 -11.14
CA MET A 248 8.24 10.10 -12.11
C MET A 248 8.43 10.53 -13.56
N ALA A 249 8.39 11.84 -13.84
CA ALA A 249 8.49 12.35 -15.18
C ALA A 249 9.90 12.21 -15.76
N THR A 250 10.90 12.46 -14.92
CA THR A 250 12.32 12.41 -15.36
C THR A 250 13.00 11.08 -15.03
N GLY A 251 12.52 10.34 -14.05
CA GLY A 251 13.17 9.13 -13.49
C GLY A 251 14.39 9.48 -12.62
N ARG A 252 14.59 10.73 -12.27
CA ARG A 252 15.73 11.16 -11.43
C ARG A 252 15.43 10.94 -9.95
N GLN A 253 16.44 10.48 -9.22
CA GLN A 253 16.40 10.45 -7.76
C GLN A 253 16.41 11.88 -7.23
N MET A 254 15.41 12.22 -6.42
CA MET A 254 15.28 13.52 -5.77
C MET A 254 15.86 13.52 -4.38
N LEU A 255 15.54 12.50 -3.59
CA LEU A 255 15.98 12.35 -2.20
C LEU A 255 16.48 10.93 -1.97
N ASP A 256 17.45 10.81 -1.07
CA ASP A 256 18.01 9.56 -0.61
C ASP A 256 18.12 9.59 0.92
N PHE A 257 17.57 8.58 1.56
CA PHE A 257 17.63 8.39 3.00
C PHE A 257 18.35 7.06 3.30
N PRO A 258 19.69 7.05 3.22
CA PRO A 258 20.47 5.83 3.38
C PRO A 258 20.43 5.35 4.82
N ARG A 259 20.30 4.04 4.99
CA ARG A 259 20.27 3.38 6.30
C ARG A 259 19.26 4.01 7.26
N TRP A 260 18.10 4.39 6.71
CA TRP A 260 17.01 4.99 7.48
C TRP A 260 16.43 4.02 8.50
N HIS A 261 16.25 2.76 8.11
CA HIS A 261 15.96 1.66 8.99
C HIS A 261 17.22 0.88 9.36
N ALA A 262 17.22 0.24 10.54
CA ALA A 262 18.32 -0.64 10.96
C ALA A 262 18.29 -1.99 10.25
N SER A 263 17.17 -2.36 9.63
CA SER A 263 16.96 -3.58 8.85
C SER A 263 16.09 -3.28 7.62
N TRP A 264 15.61 -4.30 6.95
CA TRP A 264 14.84 -4.23 5.72
C TRP A 264 13.64 -3.28 5.83
N VAL A 265 13.48 -2.39 4.86
CA VAL A 265 12.24 -1.61 4.73
C VAL A 265 11.17 -2.52 4.15
N LEU A 266 10.04 -2.65 4.84
CA LEU A 266 8.92 -3.48 4.42
C LEU A 266 7.83 -2.68 3.75
N SER A 267 7.59 -1.44 4.20
CA SER A 267 6.60 -0.54 3.62
C SER A 267 7.05 0.91 3.75
N ALA A 268 6.77 1.70 2.73
CA ALA A 268 6.88 3.14 2.74
C ALA A 268 5.68 3.73 2.00
N LYS A 269 5.00 4.67 2.62
CA LYS A 269 3.84 5.38 2.08
C LYS A 269 4.04 6.87 2.28
N SER A 270 3.45 7.68 1.43
CA SER A 270 3.51 9.13 1.57
C SER A 270 2.14 9.76 1.41
N ASP A 271 1.98 10.89 2.04
CA ASP A 271 1.00 11.91 1.70
C ASP A 271 1.76 13.14 1.16
N TYR A 272 1.05 14.25 0.92
CA TYR A 272 1.65 15.49 0.44
C TYR A 272 2.71 16.09 1.38
N ARG A 273 2.68 15.72 2.66
CA ARG A 273 3.51 16.27 3.72
C ARG A 273 4.52 15.29 4.30
N ARG A 274 4.16 14.00 4.37
CA ARG A 274 4.92 13.02 5.15
C ARG A 274 5.28 11.79 4.34
N ILE A 275 6.39 11.18 4.70
CA ILE A 275 6.68 9.78 4.35
C ILE A 275 6.67 8.98 5.65
N VAL A 276 5.84 7.96 5.71
CA VAL A 276 5.76 7.01 6.83
C VAL A 276 6.34 5.68 6.36
N SER A 277 7.25 5.13 7.12
CA SER A 277 7.88 3.86 6.78
C SER A 277 7.96 2.92 7.96
N THR A 278 7.94 1.63 7.64
CA THR A 278 8.12 0.52 8.58
C THR A 278 9.14 -0.45 8.02
N GLY A 279 9.87 -1.09 8.91
CA GLY A 279 10.89 -2.06 8.56
C GLY A 279 10.79 -3.33 9.41
N GLN A 280 11.75 -4.21 9.26
CA GLN A 280 11.90 -5.38 10.13
C GLN A 280 12.38 -4.98 11.54
N ASP A 281 12.95 -3.78 11.69
CA ASP A 281 13.23 -3.19 13.00
C ASP A 281 11.91 -2.72 13.66
N PRO A 282 11.85 -2.66 15.00
CA PRO A 282 10.62 -2.32 15.73
C PRO A 282 10.34 -0.81 15.72
N LYS A 283 10.45 -0.15 14.57
CA LYS A 283 10.30 1.30 14.45
C LYS A 283 9.34 1.68 13.32
N ILE A 284 8.52 2.68 13.60
CA ILE A 284 7.82 3.47 12.58
C ILE A 284 8.59 4.77 12.45
N LEU A 285 9.03 5.09 11.25
CA LEU A 285 9.75 6.32 10.97
C LEU A 285 8.86 7.25 10.14
N ILE A 286 8.79 8.50 10.58
CA ILE A 286 8.00 9.55 9.92
C ILE A 286 8.95 10.68 9.53
N MET A 287 9.02 10.96 8.23
CA MET A 287 9.63 12.14 7.69
C MET A 287 8.55 13.19 7.46
N ASP A 288 8.54 14.24 8.25
CA ASP A 288 7.57 15.34 8.11
C ASP A 288 8.25 16.53 7.42
N PHE A 289 7.86 16.79 6.19
CA PHE A 289 8.39 17.91 5.40
C PHE A 289 7.72 19.25 5.72
N GLY A 290 6.65 19.22 6.50
CA GLY A 290 5.86 20.38 6.89
C GLY A 290 6.10 20.86 8.33
N ALA A 291 7.02 20.24 9.06
CA ALA A 291 7.19 20.53 10.50
C ALA A 291 7.53 22.00 10.82
N ASP A 292 8.17 22.72 9.90
CA ASP A 292 8.57 24.12 10.06
C ASP A 292 7.92 25.05 9.00
N VAL A 293 6.84 24.59 8.34
CA VAL A 293 6.12 25.38 7.33
C VAL A 293 4.90 26.02 7.97
N GLU A 294 4.90 27.36 8.08
CA GLU A 294 3.75 28.10 8.60
C GLU A 294 2.52 27.89 7.72
N ASN A 295 1.35 27.76 8.35
CA ASN A 295 0.05 27.58 7.70
C ASN A 295 -0.11 26.31 6.83
N ILE A 296 0.76 25.32 6.97
CA ILE A 296 0.60 24.05 6.24
C ILE A 296 -0.72 23.36 6.61
N GLU A 297 -1.22 23.59 7.83
CA GLU A 297 -2.50 23.08 8.33
C GLU A 297 -3.70 23.59 7.51
N MET A 298 -3.56 24.72 6.83
CA MET A 298 -4.61 25.24 5.93
C MET A 298 -4.79 24.35 4.68
N LEU A 299 -3.81 23.51 4.36
CA LEU A 299 -3.89 22.53 3.29
C LEU A 299 -4.54 21.22 3.78
N GLU A 300 -4.63 21.01 5.08
CA GLU A 300 -5.23 19.82 5.71
C GLU A 300 -6.76 19.95 5.89
N GLY A 301 -7.25 21.18 5.99
CA GLY A 301 -8.68 21.46 6.15
C GLY A 301 -9.36 21.73 4.82
N GLY A 302 -10.18 20.81 4.36
CA GLY A 302 -11.14 21.06 3.27
C GLY A 302 -12.19 22.07 3.67
N GLY A 303 -11.82 23.36 3.84
CA GLY A 303 -12.78 24.46 3.85
C GLY A 303 -13.39 24.60 2.45
N PRO A 304 -14.64 25.12 2.33
CA PRO A 304 -15.28 25.28 1.04
C PRO A 304 -14.37 26.12 0.12
N ALA A 305 -14.05 25.58 -1.03
CA ALA A 305 -13.23 26.23 -2.04
C ALA A 305 -13.91 27.54 -2.51
N SER A 306 -13.52 28.65 -1.92
CA SER A 306 -13.83 30.00 -2.38
C SER A 306 -12.55 30.70 -2.78
N GLY A 307 -11.99 30.33 -3.92
CA GLY A 307 -10.85 30.98 -4.55
C GLY A 307 -10.83 30.69 -6.04
N PRO A 308 -10.25 31.58 -6.87
CA PRO A 308 -10.34 31.54 -8.33
C PRO A 308 -9.55 30.43 -9.01
N PHE A 309 -8.98 29.50 -8.25
CA PHE A 309 -8.31 28.30 -8.79
C PHE A 309 -8.96 27.08 -8.15
N GLY A 310 -9.94 26.52 -8.86
CA GLY A 310 -10.58 25.26 -8.52
C GLY A 310 -9.57 24.10 -8.56
N LEU A 311 -8.88 23.86 -7.47
CA LEU A 311 -8.22 22.60 -7.24
C LEU A 311 -9.29 21.59 -6.79
N PRO A 312 -9.31 20.38 -7.34
CA PRO A 312 -10.27 19.37 -6.97
C PRO A 312 -10.12 19.04 -5.49
N THR A 313 -11.25 18.97 -4.81
CA THR A 313 -11.35 18.50 -3.43
C THR A 313 -10.60 17.19 -3.27
N SER A 314 -9.79 17.11 -2.22
CA SER A 314 -9.03 15.94 -1.79
C SER A 314 -9.80 14.63 -2.04
N PRO A 315 -9.20 13.65 -2.73
CA PRO A 315 -9.82 12.35 -2.83
C PRO A 315 -9.87 11.72 -1.44
N LYS A 316 -11.07 11.40 -1.01
CA LYS A 316 -11.30 10.59 0.19
C LYS A 316 -10.66 9.22 -0.02
N GLY A 317 -9.73 8.86 0.82
CA GLY A 317 -9.20 7.51 0.91
C GLY A 317 -7.74 7.40 0.48
N PHE A 318 -6.86 7.59 1.43
CA PHE A 318 -5.55 6.97 1.37
C PHE A 318 -5.72 5.48 1.70
N ILE A 319 -5.50 4.67 0.73
CA ILE A 319 -5.35 3.21 0.87
C ILE A 319 -3.91 2.86 0.57
#